data_5337587e7e33990754acf6c72f4f19dd
#
_entry.id   5337587e7e33990754acf6c72f4f19dd
#
_cell.length_a   1.000
_cell.length_b   1.000
_cell.length_c   1.000
_cell.angle_alpha   90.00
_cell.angle_beta   90.00
_cell.angle_gamma   90.00
#
_symmetry.space_group_name_H-M   'P 1'
#
loop_
_entity.id
_entity.type
_entity.pdbx_description
1 polymer ?
#
loop_
_entity_poly.entity_id
_entity_poly.type
_entity_poly.pdbx_seq_one_letter_code
_entity_poly.pdbx_strand_id
1 'polypeptide(L)'
;MCNNQMFNVNERKQNKWKEMFPNIAGYDKVREEGAQIIDIIQRKEEYIKVGARCPRGWFFYGDPGMGKTRIVKDIAHYVNYPIIEISSSDAIKRNMTIDEDIVNGFAEAIKKGKSIIFIDEMDKFAGYKKYAYEVPENLKTQKILLHELDQIKDLDDIIVIATANKRDYLDEAILRSGRFDRQVLFARPNAEDRSEIIKHFLKNAKLAKEVLIPELVKMTAGCSCAEIECMVNEAKISAVSKQNSEIVLPDFTAALNRIIFSDIPKDGSKSYEQQKLVAYHEVGHAYMGYLLQPENLHYASIIPQGEAAGKVKMNGDDDFVKDKQYCEELLKIALAGMLSVKVMTGTMTSGNKSDIEKAFNIAMEMVNDGFYGFEYVSIKINKESYGDSRYSSLLSDSKGQKLIEIVKNASDEVEKILMDNKDVLEKLAVALVEKKELSNSKIVSIIENKRSD
;
A
#
# COMPACT_ATOMS: atom_id res chain seq x y z
N MET A 1 35.57 0.23 -21.39
CA MET A 1 35.34 -1.24 -21.39
C MET A 1 34.47 -1.74 -20.23
N CYS A 2 34.53 -1.19 -19.02
CA CYS A 2 33.66 -1.62 -17.90
C CYS A 2 32.14 -1.45 -18.12
N ASN A 3 31.70 -0.37 -18.77
CA ASN A 3 30.25 -0.14 -18.98
C ASN A 3 29.60 -1.19 -19.89
N ASN A 4 30.27 -1.66 -20.93
CA ASN A 4 29.71 -2.68 -21.83
C ASN A 4 29.61 -4.08 -21.19
N GLN A 5 30.47 -4.40 -20.23
CA GLN A 5 30.38 -5.67 -19.52
C GLN A 5 29.24 -5.67 -18.48
N MET A 6 29.01 -4.56 -17.78
CA MET A 6 27.87 -4.43 -16.87
C MET A 6 26.52 -4.47 -17.58
N PHE A 7 26.38 -3.80 -18.73
CA PHE A 7 25.17 -3.87 -19.55
C PHE A 7 24.85 -5.31 -19.99
N ASN A 8 25.85 -6.07 -20.43
CA ASN A 8 25.68 -7.46 -20.88
C ASN A 8 25.30 -8.43 -19.74
N VAL A 9 25.78 -8.16 -18.52
CA VAL A 9 25.45 -8.99 -17.34
C VAL A 9 24.00 -8.72 -16.88
N ASN A 10 23.58 -7.45 -16.86
CA ASN A 10 22.22 -7.09 -16.49
C ASN A 10 21.18 -7.59 -17.50
N GLU A 11 21.44 -7.51 -18.80
CA GLU A 11 20.54 -8.06 -19.82
C GLU A 11 20.39 -9.59 -19.71
N ARG A 12 21.48 -10.30 -19.46
CA ARG A 12 21.44 -11.77 -19.26
C ARG A 12 20.66 -12.13 -18.00
N LYS A 13 20.83 -11.38 -16.92
CA LYS A 13 20.09 -11.54 -15.64
C LYS A 13 18.59 -11.29 -15.84
N GLN A 14 18.22 -10.21 -16.52
CA GLN A 14 16.82 -9.89 -16.82
C GLN A 14 16.14 -10.90 -17.73
N ASN A 15 16.85 -11.42 -18.74
CA ASN A 15 16.30 -12.45 -19.62
C ASN A 15 16.07 -13.78 -18.87
N LYS A 16 17.00 -14.17 -17.99
CA LYS A 16 16.83 -15.34 -17.12
C LYS A 16 15.64 -15.18 -16.16
N TRP A 17 15.44 -13.99 -15.60
CA TRP A 17 14.29 -13.71 -14.72
C TRP A 17 12.95 -13.74 -15.46
N LYS A 18 12.88 -13.29 -16.72
CA LYS A 18 11.66 -13.41 -17.55
C LYS A 18 11.25 -14.85 -17.79
N GLU A 19 12.22 -15.76 -17.87
CA GLU A 19 11.98 -17.19 -18.00
C GLU A 19 11.51 -17.80 -16.66
N MET A 20 12.18 -17.44 -15.56
CA MET A 20 11.87 -17.94 -14.21
C MET A 20 10.55 -17.39 -13.66
N PHE A 21 10.26 -16.10 -13.93
CA PHE A 21 9.16 -15.37 -13.36
C PHE A 21 8.37 -14.62 -14.45
N PRO A 22 7.66 -15.36 -15.32
CA PRO A 22 6.97 -14.75 -16.46
C PRO A 22 5.82 -13.81 -16.06
N ASN A 23 5.30 -13.99 -14.84
CA ASN A 23 4.18 -13.23 -14.30
C ASN A 23 4.59 -12.14 -13.30
N ILE A 24 5.89 -11.94 -13.09
CA ILE A 24 6.43 -10.92 -12.18
C ILE A 24 7.23 -9.88 -12.97
N ALA A 25 6.84 -8.63 -12.86
CA ALA A 25 7.57 -7.50 -13.42
C ALA A 25 8.02 -6.55 -12.30
N GLY A 26 9.17 -5.93 -12.45
CA GLY A 26 9.80 -5.16 -11.38
C GLY A 26 10.29 -6.06 -10.24
N TYR A 27 10.46 -5.49 -9.06
CA TYR A 27 10.81 -6.22 -7.85
C TYR A 27 12.12 -7.02 -7.94
N ASP A 28 13.19 -6.41 -8.40
CA ASP A 28 14.48 -7.08 -8.60
C ASP A 28 14.96 -7.86 -7.37
N LYS A 29 14.83 -7.30 -6.17
CA LYS A 29 15.22 -7.98 -4.93
C LYS A 29 14.38 -9.24 -4.66
N VAL A 30 13.09 -9.17 -4.94
CA VAL A 30 12.18 -10.32 -4.76
C VAL A 30 12.48 -11.41 -5.80
N ARG A 31 12.77 -11.01 -7.05
CA ARG A 31 13.20 -11.94 -8.11
C ARG A 31 14.55 -12.59 -7.79
N GLU A 32 15.49 -11.86 -7.17
CA GLU A 32 16.76 -12.40 -6.67
C GLU A 32 16.53 -13.49 -5.62
N GLU A 33 15.70 -13.25 -4.63
CA GLU A 33 15.36 -14.23 -3.61
C GLU A 33 14.66 -15.46 -4.22
N GLY A 34 13.70 -15.24 -5.12
CA GLY A 34 13.06 -16.34 -5.86
C GLY A 34 14.06 -17.17 -6.69
N ALA A 35 15.00 -16.51 -7.36
CA ALA A 35 16.06 -17.19 -8.11
C ALA A 35 17.02 -17.97 -7.19
N GLN A 36 17.27 -17.47 -5.96
CA GLN A 36 18.04 -18.20 -4.97
C GLN A 36 17.32 -19.47 -4.47
N ILE A 37 15.98 -19.43 -4.32
CA ILE A 37 15.19 -20.62 -4.00
C ILE A 37 15.35 -21.65 -5.11
N ILE A 38 15.20 -21.25 -6.35
CA ILE A 38 15.36 -22.12 -7.53
C ILE A 38 16.77 -22.72 -7.58
N ASP A 39 17.82 -21.89 -7.38
CA ASP A 39 19.21 -22.34 -7.41
C ASP A 39 19.50 -23.37 -6.30
N ILE A 40 19.01 -23.12 -5.07
CA ILE A 40 19.14 -24.08 -3.96
C ILE A 40 18.47 -25.42 -4.27
N ILE A 41 17.28 -25.41 -4.87
CA ILE A 41 16.56 -26.62 -5.25
C ILE A 41 17.34 -27.39 -6.34
N GLN A 42 17.84 -26.69 -7.36
CA GLN A 42 18.50 -27.32 -8.52
C GLN A 42 19.92 -27.77 -8.22
N ARG A 43 20.66 -27.06 -7.37
CA ARG A 43 22.07 -27.29 -7.08
C ARG A 43 22.33 -27.76 -5.65
N LYS A 44 21.33 -28.29 -4.98
CA LYS A 44 21.36 -28.73 -3.60
C LYS A 44 22.60 -29.52 -3.22
N GLU A 45 23.00 -30.52 -4.04
CA GLU A 45 24.18 -31.35 -3.78
C GLU A 45 25.49 -30.54 -3.75
N GLU A 46 25.59 -29.44 -4.52
CA GLU A 46 26.76 -28.60 -4.54
C GLU A 46 26.86 -27.79 -3.21
N TYR A 47 25.71 -27.31 -2.72
CA TYR A 47 25.64 -26.64 -1.44
C TYR A 47 26.06 -27.57 -0.28
N ILE A 48 25.57 -28.80 -0.28
CA ILE A 48 25.92 -29.81 0.73
C ILE A 48 27.40 -30.15 0.68
N LYS A 49 28.00 -30.29 -0.52
CA LYS A 49 29.44 -30.58 -0.67
C LYS A 49 30.35 -29.53 -0.07
N VAL A 50 29.95 -28.27 -0.04
CA VAL A 50 30.72 -27.19 0.60
C VAL A 50 30.37 -27.01 2.08
N GLY A 51 29.51 -27.87 2.64
CA GLY A 51 29.07 -27.82 4.02
C GLY A 51 28.02 -26.73 4.32
N ALA A 52 27.37 -26.18 3.28
CA ALA A 52 26.34 -25.19 3.46
C ALA A 52 25.03 -25.86 3.96
N ARG A 53 24.40 -25.21 4.91
CA ARG A 53 23.05 -25.55 5.37
C ARG A 53 22.05 -24.76 4.55
N CYS A 54 21.30 -25.45 3.66
CA CYS A 54 20.30 -24.81 2.82
C CYS A 54 19.11 -24.34 3.67
N PRO A 55 18.65 -23.10 3.49
CA PRO A 55 17.35 -22.65 4.03
C PRO A 55 16.22 -23.52 3.47
N ARG A 56 15.19 -23.75 4.28
CA ARG A 56 14.01 -24.55 3.89
C ARG A 56 12.72 -23.78 3.97
N GLY A 57 12.70 -22.75 4.81
CA GLY A 57 11.53 -21.91 5.01
C GLY A 57 11.76 -20.48 4.55
N TRP A 58 10.87 -20.02 3.68
CA TRP A 58 10.79 -18.62 3.27
C TRP A 58 9.47 -18.01 3.73
N PHE A 59 9.58 -16.83 4.30
CA PHE A 59 8.44 -16.06 4.75
C PHE A 59 8.32 -14.77 3.93
N PHE A 60 7.29 -14.66 3.10
CA PHE A 60 6.99 -13.52 2.26
C PHE A 60 5.93 -12.65 2.92
N TYR A 61 6.24 -11.40 3.22
CA TYR A 61 5.30 -10.52 3.89
C TYR A 61 5.23 -9.14 3.21
N GLY A 62 4.11 -8.45 3.39
CA GLY A 62 3.82 -7.14 2.80
C GLY A 62 2.36 -7.00 2.43
N ASP A 63 1.95 -5.80 2.02
CA ASP A 63 0.57 -5.47 1.73
C ASP A 63 -0.10 -6.45 0.75
N PRO A 64 -1.44 -6.59 0.78
CA PRO A 64 -2.16 -7.39 -0.21
C PRO A 64 -1.91 -6.85 -1.64
N GLY A 65 -1.96 -7.75 -2.64
CA GLY A 65 -1.82 -7.36 -4.05
C GLY A 65 -0.38 -7.10 -4.52
N MET A 66 0.65 -7.45 -3.72
CA MET A 66 2.07 -7.28 -4.10
C MET A 66 2.65 -8.44 -4.93
N GLY A 67 1.89 -9.51 -5.20
CA GLY A 67 2.34 -10.64 -6.00
C GLY A 67 2.98 -11.78 -5.21
N LYS A 68 2.86 -11.83 -3.88
CA LYS A 68 3.43 -12.89 -3.02
C LYS A 68 3.05 -14.30 -3.48
N THR A 69 1.78 -14.58 -3.69
CA THR A 69 1.27 -15.88 -4.16
C THR A 69 1.72 -16.20 -5.59
N ARG A 70 1.87 -15.17 -6.44
CA ARG A 70 2.23 -15.33 -7.85
C ARG A 70 3.67 -15.85 -8.01
N ILE A 71 4.63 -15.29 -7.26
CA ILE A 71 6.02 -15.74 -7.34
C ILE A 71 6.20 -17.18 -6.86
N VAL A 72 5.44 -17.63 -5.85
CA VAL A 72 5.48 -19.02 -5.38
C VAL A 72 5.05 -19.98 -6.50
N LYS A 73 3.99 -19.62 -7.23
CA LYS A 73 3.51 -20.41 -8.37
C LYS A 73 4.52 -20.45 -9.53
N ASP A 74 5.18 -19.32 -9.82
CA ASP A 74 6.24 -19.27 -10.84
C ASP A 74 7.46 -20.13 -10.43
N ILE A 75 7.89 -20.06 -9.16
CA ILE A 75 8.98 -20.89 -8.63
C ILE A 75 8.63 -22.38 -8.81
N ALA A 76 7.48 -22.81 -8.32
CA ALA A 76 7.06 -24.19 -8.37
C ALA A 76 6.95 -24.71 -9.80
N HIS A 77 6.40 -23.90 -10.70
CA HIS A 77 6.32 -24.21 -12.13
C HIS A 77 7.71 -24.40 -12.76
N TYR A 78 8.64 -23.48 -12.47
CA TYR A 78 9.99 -23.53 -13.03
C TYR A 78 10.80 -24.74 -12.57
N VAL A 79 10.69 -25.11 -11.28
CA VAL A 79 11.39 -26.29 -10.72
C VAL A 79 10.63 -27.59 -10.93
N ASN A 80 9.42 -27.54 -11.48
CA ASN A 80 8.51 -28.66 -11.66
C ASN A 80 8.23 -29.43 -10.34
N TYR A 81 8.02 -28.68 -9.26
CA TYR A 81 7.61 -29.24 -7.96
C TYR A 81 6.10 -29.08 -7.75
N PRO A 82 5.39 -30.09 -7.24
CA PRO A 82 4.00 -29.95 -6.86
C PRO A 82 3.87 -28.97 -5.70
N ILE A 83 2.84 -28.11 -5.76
CA ILE A 83 2.45 -27.24 -4.66
C ILE A 83 1.39 -27.97 -3.81
N ILE A 84 1.59 -27.93 -2.50
CA ILE A 84 0.60 -28.34 -1.50
C ILE A 84 0.19 -27.06 -0.81
N GLU A 85 -1.00 -26.55 -1.17
CA GLU A 85 -1.50 -25.25 -0.70
C GLU A 85 -2.31 -25.46 0.58
N ILE A 86 -1.96 -24.71 1.62
CA ILE A 86 -2.60 -24.68 2.94
C ILE A 86 -3.09 -23.25 3.17
N SER A 87 -4.42 -23.09 3.29
CA SER A 87 -5.03 -21.80 3.57
C SER A 87 -6.38 -21.96 4.24
N SER A 88 -6.82 -20.95 5.01
CA SER A 88 -8.15 -20.98 5.60
C SER A 88 -9.27 -21.14 4.57
N SER A 89 -9.10 -20.56 3.37
CA SER A 89 -10.09 -20.65 2.29
C SER A 89 -10.18 -22.06 1.68
N ASP A 90 -9.05 -22.75 1.56
CA ASP A 90 -9.02 -24.09 0.98
C ASP A 90 -9.43 -25.16 1.98
N ALA A 91 -9.11 -24.97 3.26
CA ALA A 91 -9.65 -25.81 4.35
C ALA A 91 -11.20 -25.82 4.33
N ILE A 92 -11.83 -24.64 4.23
CA ILE A 92 -13.29 -24.53 4.12
C ILE A 92 -13.82 -25.26 2.88
N LYS A 93 -13.20 -25.09 1.70
CA LYS A 93 -13.61 -25.78 0.46
C LYS A 93 -13.52 -27.30 0.59
N ARG A 94 -12.52 -27.80 1.33
CA ARG A 94 -12.32 -29.22 1.61
C ARG A 94 -13.19 -29.76 2.75
N ASN A 95 -14.01 -28.88 3.37
CA ASN A 95 -14.84 -29.17 4.54
C ASN A 95 -14.02 -29.70 5.74
N MET A 96 -12.89 -29.05 6.00
CA MET A 96 -11.92 -29.39 7.04
C MET A 96 -11.62 -28.16 7.89
N THR A 97 -11.11 -28.40 9.09
CA THR A 97 -10.52 -27.34 9.91
C THR A 97 -9.13 -26.97 9.36
N ILE A 98 -8.66 -25.77 9.66
CA ILE A 98 -7.28 -25.38 9.28
C ILE A 98 -6.22 -26.27 9.96
N ASP A 99 -6.47 -26.74 11.17
CA ASP A 99 -5.62 -27.67 11.90
C ASP A 99 -5.45 -29.00 11.14
N GLU A 100 -6.55 -29.54 10.63
CA GLU A 100 -6.54 -30.76 9.81
C GLU A 100 -5.88 -30.54 8.45
N ASP A 101 -6.10 -29.38 7.83
CA ASP A 101 -5.48 -29.05 6.54
C ASP A 101 -3.97 -28.93 6.66
N ILE A 102 -3.44 -28.36 7.75
CA ILE A 102 -2.01 -28.31 8.07
C ILE A 102 -1.46 -29.74 8.19
N VAL A 103 -2.01 -30.54 9.06
CA VAL A 103 -1.50 -31.93 9.29
C VAL A 103 -1.53 -32.75 8.02
N ASN A 104 -2.62 -32.71 7.26
CA ASN A 104 -2.76 -33.47 6.02
C ASN A 104 -1.83 -32.95 4.92
N GLY A 105 -1.65 -31.63 4.81
CA GLY A 105 -0.75 -31.03 3.83
C GLY A 105 0.71 -31.41 4.07
N PHE A 106 1.17 -31.39 5.33
CA PHE A 106 2.51 -31.84 5.68
C PHE A 106 2.68 -33.34 5.48
N ALA A 107 1.71 -34.16 5.85
CA ALA A 107 1.73 -35.62 5.60
C ALA A 107 1.78 -35.93 4.09
N GLU A 108 1.02 -35.20 3.27
CA GLU A 108 1.05 -35.31 1.81
C GLU A 108 2.44 -34.96 1.27
N ALA A 109 3.07 -33.87 1.76
CA ALA A 109 4.41 -33.47 1.35
C ALA A 109 5.46 -34.53 1.67
N ILE A 110 5.42 -35.10 2.87
CA ILE A 110 6.32 -36.18 3.29
C ILE A 110 6.16 -37.40 2.36
N LYS A 111 4.94 -37.75 2.02
CA LYS A 111 4.65 -38.89 1.11
C LYS A 111 5.13 -38.62 -0.32
N LYS A 112 5.00 -37.39 -0.81
CA LYS A 112 5.41 -37.00 -2.17
C LYS A 112 6.93 -36.81 -2.30
N GLY A 113 7.61 -36.44 -1.21
CA GLY A 113 9.00 -36.04 -1.22
C GLY A 113 9.17 -34.65 -1.85
N LYS A 114 9.72 -34.55 -3.05
CA LYS A 114 9.96 -33.27 -3.74
C LYS A 114 8.67 -32.45 -3.87
N SER A 115 8.52 -31.39 -3.07
CA SER A 115 7.32 -30.58 -3.06
C SER A 115 7.56 -29.21 -2.44
N ILE A 116 6.65 -28.27 -2.71
CA ILE A 116 6.56 -26.98 -2.04
C ILE A 116 5.28 -26.97 -1.19
N ILE A 117 5.43 -26.84 0.11
CA ILE A 117 4.32 -26.52 0.99
C ILE A 117 4.13 -25.01 0.96
N PHE A 118 2.98 -24.57 0.50
CA PHE A 118 2.64 -23.17 0.40
C PHE A 118 1.55 -22.81 1.41
N ILE A 119 1.93 -22.03 2.43
CA ILE A 119 1.02 -21.58 3.49
C ILE A 119 0.61 -20.15 3.18
N ASP A 120 -0.60 -19.97 2.62
CA ASP A 120 -1.06 -18.64 2.21
C ASP A 120 -1.84 -17.94 3.32
N GLU A 121 -1.58 -16.63 3.49
CA GLU A 121 -2.21 -15.76 4.48
C GLU A 121 -2.12 -16.32 5.93
N MET A 122 -0.93 -16.78 6.31
CA MET A 122 -0.69 -17.42 7.61
C MET A 122 -1.10 -16.52 8.80
N ASP A 123 -1.06 -15.21 8.65
CA ASP A 123 -1.50 -14.24 9.67
C ASP A 123 -3.00 -14.33 10.01
N LYS A 124 -3.82 -14.98 9.17
CA LYS A 124 -5.25 -15.16 9.45
C LYS A 124 -5.54 -16.23 10.50
N PHE A 125 -4.70 -17.27 10.60
CA PHE A 125 -4.94 -18.42 11.50
C PHE A 125 -3.82 -18.71 12.47
N ALA A 126 -2.58 -18.30 12.18
CA ALA A 126 -1.44 -18.41 13.09
C ALA A 126 -1.00 -17.05 13.63
N GLY A 127 -1.78 -16.00 13.37
CA GLY A 127 -1.49 -14.64 13.79
C GLY A 127 -1.74 -14.39 15.26
N TYR A 128 -0.80 -13.71 15.93
CA TYR A 128 -0.95 -13.19 17.28
C TYR A 128 -1.60 -11.81 17.21
N LYS A 129 -2.87 -11.69 17.54
CA LYS A 129 -3.50 -10.37 17.66
C LYS A 129 -3.05 -9.71 18.96
N LYS A 130 -2.07 -8.86 18.91
CA LYS A 130 -1.51 -8.07 20.01
C LYS A 130 -2.53 -7.22 20.79
N TYR A 131 -3.81 -7.19 20.37
CA TYR A 131 -4.87 -6.33 20.86
C TYR A 131 -6.26 -7.01 21.05
N ALA A 132 -6.37 -8.28 20.76
CA ALA A 132 -7.57 -9.05 21.12
C ALA A 132 -7.14 -10.10 22.15
N TYR A 133 -8.01 -10.37 23.13
CA TYR A 133 -7.90 -11.52 23.99
C TYR A 133 -7.45 -12.72 23.14
N GLU A 134 -6.39 -13.42 23.56
CA GLU A 134 -5.85 -14.58 22.87
C GLU A 134 -7.02 -15.47 22.44
N VAL A 135 -7.19 -15.65 21.12
CA VAL A 135 -8.15 -16.61 20.65
C VAL A 135 -7.49 -17.97 20.87
N PRO A 136 -7.98 -18.82 21.79
CA PRO A 136 -7.35 -20.10 22.13
C PRO A 136 -7.08 -20.98 20.92
N GLU A 137 -7.91 -20.84 19.87
CA GLU A 137 -7.79 -21.55 18.60
C GLU A 137 -6.49 -21.19 17.83
N ASN A 138 -6.13 -19.93 17.78
CA ASN A 138 -4.90 -19.53 17.05
C ASN A 138 -3.64 -20.08 17.73
N LEU A 139 -3.61 -20.13 19.06
CA LEU A 139 -2.48 -20.72 19.81
C LEU A 139 -2.36 -22.22 19.57
N LYS A 140 -3.51 -22.93 19.43
CA LYS A 140 -3.53 -24.34 19.11
C LYS A 140 -2.98 -24.60 17.72
N THR A 141 -3.50 -23.89 16.72
CA THR A 141 -3.06 -23.97 15.32
C THR A 141 -1.58 -23.64 15.17
N GLN A 142 -1.10 -22.61 15.88
CA GLN A 142 0.31 -22.25 15.91
C GLN A 142 1.20 -23.38 16.43
N LYS A 143 0.81 -24.06 17.53
CA LYS A 143 1.54 -25.21 18.08
C LYS A 143 1.58 -26.38 17.11
N ILE A 144 0.48 -26.66 16.42
CA ILE A 144 0.41 -27.68 15.37
C ILE A 144 1.38 -27.33 14.23
N LEU A 145 1.34 -26.11 13.72
CA LEU A 145 2.22 -25.67 12.66
C LEU A 145 3.70 -25.78 13.06
N LEU A 146 4.05 -25.37 14.28
CA LEU A 146 5.41 -25.51 14.81
C LEU A 146 5.86 -26.97 14.89
N HIS A 147 4.97 -27.85 15.32
CA HIS A 147 5.23 -29.29 15.37
C HIS A 147 5.49 -29.87 13.98
N GLU A 148 4.65 -29.55 12.99
CA GLU A 148 4.80 -30.05 11.61
C GLU A 148 6.06 -29.49 10.94
N LEU A 149 6.41 -28.22 11.17
CA LEU A 149 7.67 -27.64 10.68
C LEU A 149 8.89 -28.35 11.26
N ASP A 150 8.84 -28.73 12.55
CA ASP A 150 9.93 -29.47 13.21
C ASP A 150 10.05 -30.90 12.70
N GLN A 151 8.96 -31.53 12.25
CA GLN A 151 8.97 -32.89 11.67
C GLN A 151 9.71 -32.96 10.32
N ILE A 152 9.61 -31.90 9.50
CA ILE A 152 10.25 -31.89 8.17
C ILE A 152 11.65 -31.32 8.15
N LYS A 153 12.19 -30.90 9.32
CA LYS A 153 13.48 -30.20 9.39
C LYS A 153 14.67 -30.98 8.85
N ASP A 154 14.57 -32.30 8.75
CA ASP A 154 15.63 -33.19 8.21
C ASP A 154 15.27 -33.72 6.80
N LEU A 155 14.16 -33.29 6.21
CA LEU A 155 13.70 -33.67 4.88
C LEU A 155 14.08 -32.60 3.86
N ASP A 156 15.22 -32.78 3.22
CA ASP A 156 15.83 -31.78 2.35
C ASP A 156 15.10 -31.48 1.02
N ASP A 157 14.14 -32.28 0.63
CA ASP A 157 13.41 -32.14 -0.65
C ASP A 157 12.08 -31.37 -0.52
N ILE A 158 11.72 -30.99 0.71
CA ILE A 158 10.52 -30.22 1.01
C ILE A 158 10.91 -28.77 1.30
N ILE A 159 10.35 -27.85 0.54
CA ILE A 159 10.49 -26.40 0.74
C ILE A 159 9.19 -25.86 1.30
N VAL A 160 9.27 -25.00 2.30
CA VAL A 160 8.09 -24.33 2.87
C VAL A 160 8.15 -22.84 2.53
N ILE A 161 7.10 -22.33 1.93
CA ILE A 161 6.95 -20.90 1.67
C ILE A 161 5.65 -20.46 2.31
N ALA A 162 5.73 -19.48 3.22
CA ALA A 162 4.57 -18.88 3.84
C ALA A 162 4.40 -17.43 3.41
N THR A 163 3.15 -16.98 3.34
CA THR A 163 2.82 -15.57 3.13
C THR A 163 2.05 -15.00 4.30
N ALA A 164 2.21 -13.69 4.52
CA ALA A 164 1.38 -12.90 5.43
C ALA A 164 1.29 -11.45 4.96
N ASN A 165 0.28 -10.73 5.43
CA ASN A 165 0.18 -9.31 5.14
C ASN A 165 1.02 -8.47 6.10
N LYS A 166 1.15 -8.90 7.36
CA LYS A 166 1.94 -8.19 8.38
C LYS A 166 2.81 -9.17 9.16
N ARG A 167 4.11 -8.88 9.20
CA ARG A 167 5.10 -9.64 9.97
C ARG A 167 4.81 -9.63 11.47
N ASP A 168 4.41 -8.48 12.00
CA ASP A 168 4.22 -8.24 13.45
C ASP A 168 3.01 -9.01 14.04
N TYR A 169 2.22 -9.68 13.20
CA TYR A 169 1.12 -10.53 13.66
C TYR A 169 1.54 -11.96 13.95
N LEU A 170 2.77 -12.33 13.61
CA LEU A 170 3.27 -13.68 13.83
C LEU A 170 4.20 -13.74 15.05
N ASP A 171 4.18 -14.88 15.75
CA ASP A 171 5.08 -15.16 16.85
C ASP A 171 6.51 -15.31 16.31
N GLU A 172 7.47 -14.74 17.04
CA GLU A 172 8.89 -14.88 16.72
C GLU A 172 9.36 -16.35 16.71
N ALA A 173 8.68 -17.23 17.43
CA ALA A 173 8.98 -18.65 17.42
C ALA A 173 8.82 -19.31 16.04
N ILE A 174 7.85 -18.83 15.22
CA ILE A 174 7.67 -19.27 13.85
C ILE A 174 8.80 -18.76 12.96
N LEU A 175 9.25 -17.53 13.20
CA LEU A 175 10.25 -16.83 12.39
C LEU A 175 11.70 -17.12 12.78
N ARG A 176 11.94 -18.07 13.71
CA ARG A 176 13.28 -18.46 14.13
C ARG A 176 14.00 -19.32 13.08
N SER A 177 15.33 -19.27 13.16
CA SER A 177 16.21 -20.11 12.35
C SER A 177 15.89 -21.61 12.52
N GLY A 178 15.87 -22.32 11.39
CA GLY A 178 15.45 -23.71 11.29
C GLY A 178 13.97 -23.93 10.94
N ARG A 179 13.19 -22.84 10.81
CA ARG A 179 11.78 -22.82 10.37
C ARG A 179 11.63 -21.88 9.18
N PHE A 180 11.37 -20.57 9.40
CA PHE A 180 11.39 -19.58 8.34
C PHE A 180 12.70 -18.77 8.40
N ASP A 181 13.77 -19.35 7.85
CA ASP A 181 15.12 -18.79 7.89
C ASP A 181 15.26 -17.50 7.08
N ARG A 182 14.45 -17.35 6.05
CA ARG A 182 14.50 -16.23 5.12
C ARG A 182 13.19 -15.45 5.15
N GLN A 183 13.30 -14.16 5.40
CA GLN A 183 12.17 -13.24 5.43
C GLN A 183 12.32 -12.22 4.32
N VAL A 184 11.33 -12.13 3.43
CA VAL A 184 11.36 -11.28 2.24
C VAL A 184 10.18 -10.32 2.29
N LEU A 185 10.50 -9.02 2.37
CA LEU A 185 9.50 -7.96 2.32
C LEU A 185 9.08 -7.68 0.87
N PHE A 186 7.80 -7.78 0.61
CA PHE A 186 7.16 -7.27 -0.59
C PHE A 186 6.67 -5.85 -0.33
N ALA A 187 7.58 -4.88 -0.46
CA ALA A 187 7.24 -3.47 -0.31
C ALA A 187 6.37 -2.98 -1.47
N ARG A 188 5.73 -1.82 -1.33
CA ARG A 188 5.05 -1.19 -2.47
C ARG A 188 6.05 -0.89 -3.58
N PRO A 189 5.65 -1.05 -4.86
CA PRO A 189 6.55 -0.86 -5.98
C PRO A 189 7.02 0.59 -6.07
N ASN A 190 8.33 0.79 -6.19
CA ASN A 190 8.92 2.10 -6.48
C ASN A 190 8.63 2.54 -7.93
N ALA A 191 9.07 3.72 -8.34
CA ALA A 191 8.79 4.25 -9.67
C ALA A 191 9.34 3.35 -10.81
N GLU A 192 10.50 2.74 -10.63
CA GLU A 192 11.11 1.83 -11.61
C GLU A 192 10.32 0.52 -11.71
N ASP A 193 9.97 -0.06 -10.57
CA ASP A 193 9.12 -1.24 -10.51
C ASP A 193 7.77 -0.98 -11.18
N ARG A 194 7.11 0.15 -10.87
CA ARG A 194 5.83 0.51 -11.50
C ARG A 194 5.95 0.66 -13.01
N SER A 195 7.05 1.23 -13.50
CA SER A 195 7.32 1.33 -14.94
C SER A 195 7.37 -0.05 -15.60
N GLU A 196 8.06 -1.03 -14.99
CA GLU A 196 8.11 -2.40 -15.51
C GLU A 196 6.76 -3.10 -15.43
N ILE A 197 6.03 -2.95 -14.32
CA ILE A 197 4.70 -3.53 -14.11
C ILE A 197 3.70 -2.98 -15.15
N ILE A 198 3.68 -1.67 -15.35
CA ILE A 198 2.82 -1.02 -16.35
C ILE A 198 3.15 -1.53 -17.76
N LYS A 199 4.42 -1.56 -18.14
CA LYS A 199 4.87 -2.10 -19.44
C LYS A 199 4.48 -3.56 -19.63
N HIS A 200 4.60 -4.36 -18.58
CA HIS A 200 4.19 -5.78 -18.61
C HIS A 200 2.71 -5.93 -18.94
N PHE A 201 1.83 -5.20 -18.25
CA PHE A 201 0.39 -5.29 -18.48
C PHE A 201 -0.07 -4.61 -19.78
N LEU A 202 0.72 -3.67 -20.31
CA LEU A 202 0.46 -2.99 -21.58
C LEU A 202 1.05 -3.72 -22.82
N LYS A 203 1.77 -4.82 -22.65
CA LYS A 203 2.53 -5.50 -23.72
C LYS A 203 1.75 -5.69 -25.03
N ASN A 204 0.44 -5.93 -24.97
CA ASN A 204 -0.42 -6.18 -26.12
C ASN A 204 -1.48 -5.07 -26.33
N ALA A 205 -1.31 -3.92 -25.69
CA ALA A 205 -2.25 -2.81 -25.76
C ALA A 205 -1.83 -1.79 -26.83
N LYS A 206 -2.80 -1.21 -27.53
CA LYS A 206 -2.56 -0.07 -28.42
C LYS A 206 -2.78 1.21 -27.63
N LEU A 207 -1.74 1.99 -27.48
CA LEU A 207 -1.76 3.29 -26.80
C LEU A 207 -1.78 4.41 -27.82
N ALA A 208 -2.56 5.45 -27.53
CA ALA A 208 -2.46 6.72 -28.26
C ALA A 208 -1.09 7.37 -28.01
N LYS A 209 -0.61 8.16 -28.96
CA LYS A 209 0.76 8.73 -28.96
C LYS A 209 1.04 9.64 -27.76
N GLU A 210 0.00 10.28 -27.22
CA GLU A 210 0.07 11.16 -26.06
C GLU A 210 0.19 10.42 -24.73
N VAL A 211 -0.02 9.10 -24.68
CA VAL A 211 0.09 8.32 -23.45
C VAL A 211 1.54 7.95 -23.21
N LEU A 212 2.16 8.60 -22.23
CA LEU A 212 3.55 8.37 -21.87
C LEU A 212 3.65 7.50 -20.61
N ILE A 213 4.50 6.47 -20.63
CA ILE A 213 4.74 5.61 -19.45
C ILE A 213 5.14 6.41 -18.20
N PRO A 214 6.00 7.45 -18.26
CA PRO A 214 6.33 8.26 -17.08
C PRO A 214 5.13 8.94 -16.43
N GLU A 215 4.11 9.34 -17.20
CA GLU A 215 2.87 9.90 -16.65
C GLU A 215 2.06 8.84 -15.90
N LEU A 216 1.93 7.66 -16.47
CA LEU A 216 1.25 6.53 -15.81
C LEU A 216 1.98 6.13 -14.52
N VAL A 217 3.31 6.17 -14.51
CA VAL A 217 4.13 5.92 -13.31
C VAL A 217 3.84 6.95 -12.22
N LYS A 218 3.75 8.23 -12.56
CA LYS A 218 3.38 9.29 -11.61
C LYS A 218 1.97 9.09 -11.08
N MET A 219 1.00 8.79 -11.96
CA MET A 219 -0.40 8.57 -11.58
C MET A 219 -0.59 7.40 -10.61
N THR A 220 0.28 6.39 -10.69
CA THR A 220 0.21 5.16 -9.87
C THR A 220 1.10 5.19 -8.64
N ALA A 221 1.58 6.37 -8.22
CA ALA A 221 2.34 6.50 -6.97
C ALA A 221 1.57 5.91 -5.79
N GLY A 222 2.23 5.06 -5.00
CA GLY A 222 1.63 4.36 -3.87
C GLY A 222 0.66 3.23 -4.21
N CYS A 223 0.43 2.89 -5.50
CA CYS A 223 -0.41 1.76 -5.88
C CYS A 223 0.32 0.42 -5.71
N SER A 224 -0.44 -0.62 -5.36
CA SER A 224 0.00 -2.02 -5.39
C SER A 224 0.06 -2.56 -6.83
N CYS A 225 0.72 -3.70 -7.03
CA CYS A 225 0.73 -4.38 -8.34
C CYS A 225 -0.68 -4.73 -8.82
N ALA A 226 -1.55 -5.18 -7.93
CA ALA A 226 -2.91 -5.54 -8.26
C ALA A 226 -3.74 -4.30 -8.67
N GLU A 227 -3.54 -3.15 -8.02
CA GLU A 227 -4.19 -1.90 -8.40
C GLU A 227 -3.71 -1.42 -9.76
N ILE A 228 -2.42 -1.53 -10.07
CA ILE A 228 -1.87 -1.19 -11.40
C ILE A 228 -2.43 -2.13 -12.48
N GLU A 229 -2.47 -3.45 -12.23
CA GLU A 229 -3.07 -4.45 -13.13
C GLU A 229 -4.53 -4.10 -13.42
N CYS A 230 -5.30 -3.82 -12.38
CA CYS A 230 -6.70 -3.45 -12.48
C CYS A 230 -6.89 -2.15 -13.26
N MET A 231 -6.09 -1.09 -12.99
CA MET A 231 -6.12 0.17 -13.72
C MET A 231 -5.90 -0.05 -15.22
N VAL A 232 -4.88 -0.82 -15.59
CA VAL A 232 -4.58 -1.09 -17.01
C VAL A 232 -5.71 -1.87 -17.66
N ASN A 233 -6.31 -2.84 -16.97
CA ASN A 233 -7.44 -3.61 -17.49
C ASN A 233 -8.68 -2.76 -17.65
N GLU A 234 -9.04 -1.96 -16.65
CA GLU A 234 -10.19 -1.04 -16.71
C GLU A 234 -10.02 0.02 -17.81
N ALA A 235 -8.80 0.55 -18.01
CA ALA A 235 -8.53 1.47 -19.12
C ALA A 235 -8.75 0.82 -20.49
N LYS A 236 -8.35 -0.45 -20.66
CA LYS A 236 -8.64 -1.23 -21.88
C LYS A 236 -10.14 -1.40 -22.10
N ILE A 237 -10.88 -1.74 -21.04
CA ILE A 237 -12.36 -1.88 -21.09
C ILE A 237 -13.01 -0.55 -21.45
N SER A 238 -12.56 0.56 -20.84
CA SER A 238 -13.06 1.90 -21.10
C SER A 238 -12.87 2.31 -22.58
N ALA A 239 -11.70 2.08 -23.15
CA ALA A 239 -11.41 2.38 -24.54
C ALA A 239 -12.37 1.62 -25.50
N VAL A 240 -12.55 0.32 -25.26
CA VAL A 240 -13.48 -0.50 -26.07
C VAL A 240 -14.92 -0.04 -25.91
N SER A 241 -15.37 0.27 -24.71
CA SER A 241 -16.75 0.73 -24.45
C SER A 241 -17.07 2.06 -25.16
N LYS A 242 -16.05 2.91 -25.35
CA LYS A 242 -16.15 4.17 -26.12
C LYS A 242 -15.92 4.00 -27.62
N GLN A 243 -15.77 2.76 -28.08
CA GLN A 243 -15.45 2.43 -29.47
C GLN A 243 -14.11 3.02 -29.98
N ASN A 244 -13.18 3.30 -29.08
CA ASN A 244 -11.84 3.75 -29.43
C ASN A 244 -10.95 2.56 -29.81
N SER A 245 -10.10 2.74 -30.84
CA SER A 245 -9.11 1.74 -31.27
C SER A 245 -7.83 1.75 -30.45
N GLU A 246 -7.61 2.80 -29.67
CA GLU A 246 -6.44 3.07 -28.85
C GLU A 246 -6.86 3.56 -27.47
N ILE A 247 -6.04 3.26 -26.46
CA ILE A 247 -6.26 3.72 -25.09
C ILE A 247 -5.69 5.12 -24.94
N VAL A 248 -6.49 6.05 -24.46
CA VAL A 248 -6.10 7.45 -24.21
C VAL A 248 -5.90 7.71 -22.73
N LEU A 249 -5.17 8.77 -22.37
CA LEU A 249 -4.87 9.13 -20.97
C LEU A 249 -6.13 9.27 -20.08
N PRO A 250 -7.24 9.86 -20.56
CA PRO A 250 -8.49 9.90 -19.79
C PRO A 250 -9.07 8.53 -19.40
N ASP A 251 -8.77 7.46 -20.16
CA ASP A 251 -9.22 6.10 -19.80
C ASP A 251 -8.47 5.59 -18.56
N PHE A 252 -7.17 5.85 -18.46
CA PHE A 252 -6.38 5.53 -17.27
C PHE A 252 -6.80 6.35 -16.05
N THR A 253 -7.09 7.63 -16.25
CA THR A 253 -7.57 8.50 -15.17
C THR A 253 -8.90 8.00 -14.61
N ALA A 254 -9.86 7.68 -15.50
CA ALA A 254 -11.15 7.13 -15.10
C ALA A 254 -11.01 5.76 -14.41
N ALA A 255 -10.13 4.89 -14.94
CA ALA A 255 -9.86 3.59 -14.36
C ALA A 255 -9.25 3.70 -12.94
N LEU A 256 -8.26 4.56 -12.77
CA LEU A 256 -7.62 4.79 -11.47
C LEU A 256 -8.62 5.34 -10.44
N ASN A 257 -9.45 6.30 -10.86
CA ASN A 257 -10.51 6.83 -10.00
C ASN A 257 -11.48 5.73 -9.55
N ARG A 258 -11.88 4.85 -10.46
CA ARG A 258 -12.77 3.72 -10.15
C ARG A 258 -12.15 2.75 -9.14
N ILE A 259 -10.85 2.45 -9.24
CA ILE A 259 -10.14 1.50 -8.37
C ILE A 259 -9.88 2.08 -6.98
N ILE A 260 -9.34 3.30 -6.93
CA ILE A 260 -8.97 3.93 -5.66
C ILE A 260 -10.23 4.30 -4.87
N PHE A 261 -11.35 4.52 -5.54
CA PHE A 261 -12.53 5.14 -4.94
C PHE A 261 -13.76 4.25 -4.87
N SER A 262 -13.66 2.98 -5.34
CA SER A 262 -14.80 2.03 -5.33
C SER A 262 -16.07 2.72 -5.80
N ASP A 263 -16.15 3.08 -7.09
CA ASP A 263 -17.26 3.85 -7.69
C ASP A 263 -18.60 3.12 -7.55
N ILE A 264 -19.24 3.29 -6.42
CA ILE A 264 -20.70 3.19 -6.34
C ILE A 264 -21.16 4.62 -6.04
N PRO A 265 -21.74 5.34 -7.01
CA PRO A 265 -22.39 6.60 -6.72
C PRO A 265 -23.45 6.31 -5.66
N LYS A 266 -23.33 6.93 -4.48
CA LYS A 266 -24.48 6.99 -3.58
C LYS A 266 -25.48 7.91 -4.26
N ASP A 267 -26.55 7.34 -4.81
CA ASP A 267 -27.74 8.07 -5.24
C ASP A 267 -28.29 8.85 -4.04
N GLY A 268 -27.90 10.08 -3.93
CA GLY A 268 -28.38 11.07 -3.00
C GLY A 268 -28.15 12.42 -3.64
N SER A 269 -29.20 13.00 -4.23
CA SER A 269 -29.19 14.36 -4.72
C SER A 269 -28.92 15.31 -3.55
N LYS A 270 -27.63 15.61 -3.28
CA LYS A 270 -27.26 16.66 -2.34
C LYS A 270 -27.79 17.98 -2.83
N SER A 271 -28.42 18.76 -1.95
CA SER A 271 -28.81 20.13 -2.27
C SER A 271 -27.57 20.95 -2.70
N TYR A 272 -27.79 22.03 -3.45
CA TYR A 272 -26.70 22.93 -3.85
C TYR A 272 -25.86 23.40 -2.66
N GLU A 273 -26.49 23.73 -1.54
CA GLU A 273 -25.83 24.12 -0.29
C GLU A 273 -24.94 23.01 0.29
N GLN A 274 -25.42 21.77 0.26
CA GLN A 274 -24.61 20.62 0.71
C GLN A 274 -23.43 20.37 -0.21
N GLN A 275 -23.62 20.53 -1.54
CA GLN A 275 -22.52 20.44 -2.49
C GLN A 275 -21.49 21.53 -2.29
N LYS A 276 -21.92 22.74 -1.95
CA LYS A 276 -21.06 23.89 -1.67
C LYS A 276 -20.24 23.69 -0.40
N LEU A 277 -20.83 23.12 0.66
CA LEU A 277 -20.08 22.76 1.88
C LEU A 277 -18.97 21.72 1.59
N VAL A 278 -19.28 20.69 0.81
CA VAL A 278 -18.27 19.71 0.38
C VAL A 278 -17.21 20.38 -0.49
N ALA A 279 -17.60 21.26 -1.41
CA ALA A 279 -16.66 21.99 -2.26
C ALA A 279 -15.69 22.86 -1.42
N TYR A 280 -16.17 23.58 -0.41
CA TYR A 280 -15.29 24.33 0.49
C TYR A 280 -14.28 23.43 1.20
N HIS A 281 -14.70 22.25 1.63
CA HIS A 281 -13.81 21.28 2.26
C HIS A 281 -12.71 20.82 1.31
N GLU A 282 -13.09 20.33 0.12
CA GLU A 282 -12.13 19.84 -0.87
C GLU A 282 -11.22 20.94 -1.42
N VAL A 283 -11.75 22.14 -1.61
CA VAL A 283 -10.97 23.30 -2.04
C VAL A 283 -9.94 23.72 -1.00
N GLY A 284 -10.23 23.58 0.29
CA GLY A 284 -9.25 23.81 1.35
C GLY A 284 -8.01 22.91 1.19
N HIS A 285 -8.24 21.63 1.04
CA HIS A 285 -7.16 20.66 0.78
C HIS A 285 -6.41 20.97 -0.54
N ALA A 286 -7.15 21.24 -1.62
CA ALA A 286 -6.56 21.50 -2.93
C ALA A 286 -5.72 22.79 -2.94
N TYR A 287 -6.20 23.85 -2.29
CA TYR A 287 -5.49 25.11 -2.21
C TYR A 287 -4.20 25.01 -1.40
N MET A 288 -4.25 24.38 -0.23
CA MET A 288 -3.04 24.11 0.56
C MET A 288 -2.09 23.14 -0.14
N GLY A 289 -2.61 22.11 -0.82
CA GLY A 289 -1.83 21.23 -1.66
C GLY A 289 -1.09 21.98 -2.78
N TYR A 290 -1.77 22.90 -3.45
CA TYR A 290 -1.14 23.75 -4.47
C TYR A 290 -0.02 24.64 -3.89
N LEU A 291 -0.21 25.20 -2.68
CA LEU A 291 0.78 26.09 -2.07
C LEU A 291 2.01 25.34 -1.56
N LEU A 292 1.84 24.16 -1.00
CA LEU A 292 2.89 23.45 -0.28
C LEU A 292 3.52 22.34 -1.13
N GLN A 293 2.72 21.62 -1.92
CA GLN A 293 3.15 20.48 -2.74
C GLN A 293 2.49 20.50 -4.14
N PRO A 294 2.76 21.54 -4.97
CA PRO A 294 2.07 21.74 -6.26
C PRO A 294 2.24 20.56 -7.22
N GLU A 295 3.39 19.88 -7.17
CA GLU A 295 3.70 18.74 -8.04
C GLU A 295 2.90 17.48 -7.70
N ASN A 296 2.43 17.39 -6.44
CA ASN A 296 1.69 16.25 -5.94
C ASN A 296 0.17 16.40 -6.13
N LEU A 297 -0.34 17.60 -6.40
CA LEU A 297 -1.76 17.84 -6.61
C LEU A 297 -2.22 17.35 -7.98
N HIS A 298 -3.25 16.50 -8.04
CA HIS A 298 -3.80 15.99 -9.29
C HIS A 298 -5.15 16.59 -9.62
N TYR A 299 -6.11 16.47 -8.72
CA TYR A 299 -7.46 16.98 -8.90
C TYR A 299 -8.21 17.12 -7.58
N ALA A 300 -9.31 17.88 -7.62
CA ALA A 300 -10.32 17.93 -6.58
C ALA A 300 -11.68 17.52 -7.15
N SER A 301 -12.47 16.75 -6.40
CA SER A 301 -13.79 16.26 -6.82
C SER A 301 -14.79 16.30 -5.68
N ILE A 302 -16.04 16.67 -5.98
CA ILE A 302 -17.19 16.57 -5.06
C ILE A 302 -18.15 15.44 -5.45
N ILE A 303 -17.73 14.57 -6.34
CA ILE A 303 -18.46 13.35 -6.66
C ILE A 303 -18.29 12.40 -5.47
N PRO A 304 -19.40 11.99 -4.81
CA PRO A 304 -19.29 11.10 -3.65
C PRO A 304 -18.66 9.76 -4.04
N GLN A 305 -17.74 9.27 -3.19
CA GLN A 305 -17.02 8.04 -3.44
C GLN A 305 -16.97 7.21 -2.15
N GLY A 306 -17.59 6.05 -2.14
CA GLY A 306 -17.73 5.23 -0.95
C GLY A 306 -18.37 6.02 0.20
N GLU A 307 -17.65 6.20 1.33
CA GLU A 307 -18.12 7.00 2.48
C GLU A 307 -17.72 8.48 2.37
N ALA A 308 -16.80 8.84 1.47
CA ALA A 308 -16.33 10.20 1.28
C ALA A 308 -17.34 11.02 0.47
N ALA A 309 -17.59 12.26 0.91
CA ALA A 309 -18.50 13.19 0.26
C ALA A 309 -17.87 13.90 -0.95
N GLY A 310 -16.54 13.96 -0.97
CA GLY A 310 -15.68 14.53 -1.99
C GLY A 310 -14.25 14.05 -1.78
N LYS A 311 -13.29 14.51 -2.58
CA LYS A 311 -11.88 14.14 -2.44
C LYS A 311 -10.92 15.05 -3.21
N VAL A 312 -9.77 15.30 -2.60
CA VAL A 312 -8.57 15.78 -3.28
C VAL A 312 -7.58 14.64 -3.46
N LYS A 313 -7.11 14.45 -4.67
CA LYS A 313 -6.03 13.49 -4.96
C LYS A 313 -4.70 14.22 -4.96
N MET A 314 -3.85 13.79 -4.03
CA MET A 314 -2.43 14.12 -3.98
C MET A 314 -1.63 12.85 -4.28
N ASN A 315 -0.49 12.97 -4.96
CA ASN A 315 0.46 11.86 -5.04
C ASN A 315 1.07 11.63 -3.67
N GLY A 316 1.28 10.35 -3.31
CA GLY A 316 2.21 10.02 -2.26
C GLY A 316 3.65 10.20 -2.76
N ASP A 317 4.54 10.61 -1.88
CA ASP A 317 5.97 10.58 -2.15
C ASP A 317 6.47 9.13 -2.07
N ASP A 318 7.26 8.69 -3.05
CA ASP A 318 7.90 7.37 -3.03
C ASP A 318 9.12 7.34 -2.09
N ASP A 319 9.51 8.51 -1.52
CA ASP A 319 10.65 8.63 -0.64
C ASP A 319 10.40 7.99 0.73
N PHE A 320 11.31 7.08 1.07
CA PHE A 320 11.26 6.35 2.34
C PHE A 320 11.58 7.24 3.55
N VAL A 321 12.24 8.35 3.34
CA VAL A 321 12.66 9.29 4.39
C VAL A 321 11.88 10.59 4.23
N LYS A 322 10.99 10.85 5.18
CA LYS A 322 10.25 12.11 5.28
C LYS A 322 10.96 13.03 6.25
N ASP A 323 11.30 14.23 5.83
CA ASP A 323 11.83 15.23 6.72
C ASP A 323 10.73 15.96 7.52
N LYS A 324 11.15 16.77 8.47
CA LYS A 324 10.22 17.55 9.32
C LYS A 324 9.33 18.49 8.51
N GLN A 325 9.89 19.16 7.50
CA GLN A 325 9.15 20.12 6.68
C GLN A 325 8.03 19.42 5.90
N TYR A 326 8.34 18.31 5.27
CA TYR A 326 7.36 17.50 4.53
C TYR A 326 6.19 17.03 5.42
N CYS A 327 6.48 16.59 6.66
CA CYS A 327 5.45 16.20 7.61
C CYS A 327 4.61 17.40 8.07
N GLU A 328 5.19 18.57 8.28
CA GLU A 328 4.48 19.80 8.59
C GLU A 328 3.55 20.25 7.44
N GLU A 329 3.99 20.10 6.19
CA GLU A 329 3.17 20.36 5.00
C GLU A 329 1.96 19.41 4.93
N LEU A 330 2.19 18.10 5.10
CA LEU A 330 1.09 17.11 5.14
C LEU A 330 0.09 17.40 6.25
N LEU A 331 0.56 17.80 7.44
CA LEU A 331 -0.28 18.18 8.56
C LEU A 331 -1.17 19.38 8.21
N LYS A 332 -0.60 20.41 7.59
CA LYS A 332 -1.32 21.62 7.15
C LYS A 332 -2.36 21.28 6.08
N ILE A 333 -2.00 20.44 5.12
CA ILE A 333 -2.94 19.98 4.08
C ILE A 333 -4.09 19.18 4.71
N ALA A 334 -3.82 18.29 5.67
CA ALA A 334 -4.85 17.51 6.34
C ALA A 334 -5.85 18.37 7.11
N LEU A 335 -5.41 19.47 7.74
CA LEU A 335 -6.26 20.40 8.50
C LEU A 335 -7.07 21.34 7.61
N ALA A 336 -6.62 21.56 6.37
CA ALA A 336 -7.12 22.62 5.50
C ALA A 336 -8.60 22.46 5.10
N GLY A 337 -9.07 21.24 4.88
CA GLY A 337 -10.48 21.01 4.52
C GLY A 337 -11.44 21.49 5.58
N MET A 338 -11.23 21.07 6.81
CA MET A 338 -12.02 21.47 7.96
C MET A 338 -11.99 23.00 8.19
N LEU A 339 -10.79 23.58 8.14
CA LEU A 339 -10.58 25.01 8.38
C LEU A 339 -11.16 25.87 7.27
N SER A 340 -11.14 25.39 6.01
CA SER A 340 -11.77 26.08 4.89
C SER A 340 -13.28 26.20 5.09
N VAL A 341 -13.97 25.13 5.50
CA VAL A 341 -15.40 25.21 5.82
C VAL A 341 -15.66 26.23 6.93
N LYS A 342 -14.88 26.21 8.01
CA LYS A 342 -14.99 27.18 9.13
C LYS A 342 -14.80 28.61 8.63
N VAL A 343 -13.78 28.89 7.83
CA VAL A 343 -13.45 30.22 7.29
C VAL A 343 -14.54 30.75 6.37
N MET A 344 -15.13 29.88 5.54
CA MET A 344 -16.12 30.26 4.53
C MET A 344 -17.54 30.37 5.10
N THR A 345 -17.88 29.59 6.15
CA THR A 345 -19.26 29.51 6.65
C THR A 345 -19.42 30.00 8.11
N GLY A 346 -18.33 30.16 8.82
CA GLY A 346 -18.33 30.47 10.26
C GLY A 346 -18.66 29.28 11.16
N THR A 347 -18.90 28.10 10.62
CA THR A 347 -19.28 26.87 11.37
C THR A 347 -18.44 25.69 11.03
N MET A 348 -18.39 24.70 11.94
CA MET A 348 -17.73 23.41 11.72
C MET A 348 -18.77 22.36 11.34
N THR A 349 -18.40 21.39 10.51
CA THR A 349 -19.27 20.29 10.10
C THR A 349 -18.81 18.95 10.66
N SER A 350 -19.69 17.95 10.73
CA SER A 350 -19.38 16.63 11.27
C SER A 350 -18.50 15.75 10.37
N GLY A 351 -18.20 16.17 9.13
CA GLY A 351 -17.42 15.41 8.14
C GLY A 351 -15.91 15.39 8.41
N ASN A 352 -15.44 16.01 9.51
CA ASN A 352 -14.01 16.28 9.74
C ASN A 352 -13.25 15.15 10.46
N LYS A 353 -13.93 14.05 10.84
CA LYS A 353 -13.33 13.02 11.70
C LYS A 353 -12.07 12.39 11.09
N SER A 354 -12.13 12.05 9.81
CA SER A 354 -10.99 11.40 9.12
C SER A 354 -9.77 12.32 9.02
N ASP A 355 -9.99 13.63 8.82
CA ASP A 355 -8.90 14.59 8.68
C ASP A 355 -8.26 14.93 10.03
N ILE A 356 -9.06 14.99 11.08
CA ILE A 356 -8.56 15.13 12.45
C ILE A 356 -7.71 13.91 12.83
N GLU A 357 -8.18 12.70 12.54
CA GLU A 357 -7.43 11.47 12.81
C GLU A 357 -6.10 11.44 12.02
N LYS A 358 -6.11 11.83 10.75
CA LYS A 358 -4.89 11.95 9.93
C LYS A 358 -3.93 12.98 10.51
N ALA A 359 -4.42 14.17 10.84
CA ALA A 359 -3.61 15.23 11.41
C ALA A 359 -2.93 14.80 12.72
N PHE A 360 -3.69 14.15 13.62
CA PHE A 360 -3.14 13.61 14.86
C PHE A 360 -2.12 12.52 14.64
N ASN A 361 -2.34 11.62 13.68
CA ASN A 361 -1.37 10.55 13.36
C ASN A 361 -0.07 11.14 12.82
N ILE A 362 -0.13 12.13 11.92
CA ILE A 362 1.06 12.81 11.39
C ILE A 362 1.81 13.51 12.54
N ALA A 363 1.13 14.27 13.38
CA ALA A 363 1.75 14.94 14.52
C ALA A 363 2.38 13.94 15.52
N MET A 364 1.74 12.78 15.72
CA MET A 364 2.25 11.71 16.56
C MET A 364 3.53 11.10 15.97
N GLU A 365 3.56 10.83 14.67
CA GLU A 365 4.75 10.37 13.96
C GLU A 365 5.89 11.38 14.10
N MET A 366 5.64 12.66 13.86
CA MET A 366 6.64 13.72 14.00
C MET A 366 7.27 13.79 15.40
N VAL A 367 6.47 13.58 16.44
CA VAL A 367 6.96 13.54 17.82
C VAL A 367 7.76 12.25 18.08
N ASN A 368 7.28 11.10 17.59
CA ASN A 368 7.94 9.80 17.75
C ASN A 368 9.27 9.71 17.00
N ASP A 369 9.39 10.38 15.86
CA ASP A 369 10.60 10.44 15.05
C ASP A 369 11.63 11.46 15.59
N GLY A 370 11.31 12.14 16.70
CA GLY A 370 12.21 13.02 17.40
C GLY A 370 12.36 14.43 16.78
N PHE A 371 11.48 14.84 15.87
CA PHE A 371 11.55 16.16 15.23
C PHE A 371 11.41 17.35 16.19
N TYR A 372 10.93 17.11 17.41
CA TYR A 372 10.73 18.11 18.46
C TYR A 372 11.58 17.85 19.71
N GLY A 373 12.56 16.95 19.65
CA GLY A 373 13.45 16.60 20.75
C GLY A 373 13.23 15.17 21.24
N PHE A 374 14.30 14.58 21.79
CA PHE A 374 14.29 13.19 22.23
C PHE A 374 13.45 12.95 23.50
N GLU A 375 13.18 13.98 24.28
CA GLU A 375 12.33 13.91 25.48
C GLU A 375 10.88 13.51 25.18
N TYR A 376 10.43 13.69 23.92
CA TYR A 376 9.10 13.29 23.46
C TYR A 376 9.09 11.95 22.72
N VAL A 377 10.26 11.37 22.41
CA VAL A 377 10.33 10.08 21.74
C VAL A 377 9.78 9.01 22.68
N SER A 378 8.72 8.31 22.26
CA SER A 378 8.31 7.16 23.03
C SER A 378 9.29 6.01 22.80
N ILE A 379 10.02 5.64 23.84
CA ILE A 379 10.42 4.24 24.02
C ILE A 379 9.11 3.46 23.84
N LYS A 380 9.03 2.56 22.82
CA LYS A 380 7.83 1.77 22.49
C LYS A 380 7.08 1.41 23.78
N ILE A 381 6.08 2.19 24.13
CA ILE A 381 5.18 1.83 25.22
C ILE A 381 4.46 0.62 24.67
N ASN A 382 4.67 -0.53 25.29
CA ASN A 382 3.97 -1.75 24.96
C ASN A 382 2.49 -1.43 24.92
N LYS A 383 1.90 -1.56 23.74
CA LYS A 383 0.47 -1.28 23.48
C LYS A 383 -0.47 -2.21 24.27
N GLU A 384 0.02 -2.95 25.26
CA GLU A 384 -0.72 -3.97 26.00
C GLU A 384 -1.67 -3.45 27.09
N SER A 385 -1.74 -2.14 27.32
CA SER A 385 -2.42 -1.64 28.54
C SER A 385 -3.61 -0.71 28.38
N TYR A 386 -4.15 -0.41 27.19
CA TYR A 386 -5.21 0.60 27.14
C TYR A 386 -6.41 0.22 26.25
N GLY A 387 -7.51 -0.13 26.91
CA GLY A 387 -8.85 0.09 26.41
C GLY A 387 -9.13 1.59 26.21
N ASP A 388 -10.30 1.98 25.70
CA ASP A 388 -10.75 3.31 25.23
C ASP A 388 -10.30 4.61 25.95
N SER A 389 -9.41 4.53 26.92
CA SER A 389 -8.80 5.66 27.64
C SER A 389 -7.55 6.27 26.94
N ARG A 390 -7.25 5.89 25.70
CA ARG A 390 -6.01 6.27 24.98
C ARG A 390 -5.78 7.76 24.86
N TYR A 391 -6.84 8.53 24.72
CA TYR A 391 -6.72 9.99 24.56
C TYR A 391 -6.58 10.73 25.89
N SER A 392 -7.17 10.22 26.98
CA SER A 392 -7.14 10.91 28.27
C SER A 392 -5.77 10.85 28.96
N SER A 393 -5.02 9.76 28.82
CA SER A 393 -3.67 9.63 29.39
C SER A 393 -2.60 10.37 28.57
N LEU A 394 -2.77 10.47 27.25
CA LEU A 394 -1.87 11.22 26.37
C LEU A 394 -2.01 12.73 26.55
N LEU A 395 -3.20 13.20 26.89
CA LEU A 395 -3.47 14.63 27.11
C LEU A 395 -2.90 15.15 28.44
N SER A 396 -2.57 14.30 29.38
CA SER A 396 -2.06 14.66 30.71
C SER A 396 -0.53 14.72 30.81
N ASP A 397 0.19 14.17 29.84
CA ASP A 397 1.64 14.17 29.83
C ASP A 397 2.23 15.26 28.90
N SER A 398 3.53 15.50 29.02
CA SER A 398 4.24 16.51 28.22
C SER A 398 4.15 16.24 26.71
N LYS A 399 4.02 14.97 26.33
CA LYS A 399 3.85 14.54 24.94
C LYS A 399 2.49 14.93 24.37
N GLY A 400 1.43 14.72 25.13
CA GLY A 400 0.07 15.13 24.74
C GLY A 400 -0.03 16.65 24.57
N GLN A 401 0.58 17.40 25.50
CA GLN A 401 0.65 18.86 25.38
C GLN A 401 1.39 19.30 24.12
N LYS A 402 2.51 18.64 23.79
CA LYS A 402 3.28 18.94 22.57
C LYS A 402 2.50 18.63 21.29
N LEU A 403 1.76 17.54 21.25
CA LEU A 403 0.88 17.20 20.12
C LEU A 403 -0.19 18.26 19.90
N ILE A 404 -0.84 18.73 20.97
CA ILE A 404 -1.84 19.80 20.90
C ILE A 404 -1.20 21.08 20.38
N GLU A 405 -0.02 21.44 20.87
CA GLU A 405 0.73 22.62 20.42
C GLU A 405 1.02 22.58 18.92
N ILE A 406 1.54 21.43 18.41
CA ILE A 406 1.87 21.23 17.00
C ILE A 406 0.62 21.41 16.12
N VAL A 407 -0.47 20.70 16.45
CA VAL A 407 -1.71 20.76 15.69
C VAL A 407 -2.32 22.16 15.75
N LYS A 408 -2.27 22.82 16.90
CA LYS A 408 -2.78 24.19 17.07
C LYS A 408 -2.01 25.20 16.24
N ASN A 409 -0.67 25.18 16.29
CA ASN A 409 0.16 26.09 15.51
C ASN A 409 -0.07 25.92 14.01
N ALA A 410 -0.14 24.66 13.52
CA ALA A 410 -0.47 24.39 12.13
C ALA A 410 -1.88 24.88 11.76
N SER A 411 -2.87 24.71 12.66
CA SER A 411 -4.24 25.19 12.44
C SER A 411 -4.31 26.71 12.33
N ASP A 412 -3.62 27.42 13.22
CA ASP A 412 -3.61 28.90 13.25
C ASP A 412 -2.96 29.47 11.96
N GLU A 413 -1.88 28.87 11.48
CA GLU A 413 -1.23 29.23 10.22
C GLU A 413 -2.14 28.99 9.02
N VAL A 414 -2.75 27.79 8.93
CA VAL A 414 -3.66 27.44 7.84
C VAL A 414 -4.89 28.33 7.82
N GLU A 415 -5.51 28.59 8.99
CA GLU A 415 -6.68 29.45 9.09
C GLU A 415 -6.37 30.87 8.58
N LYS A 416 -5.21 31.43 8.91
CA LYS A 416 -4.75 32.71 8.42
C LYS A 416 -4.59 32.72 6.89
N ILE A 417 -3.90 31.72 6.33
CA ILE A 417 -3.71 31.60 4.86
C ILE A 417 -5.06 31.54 4.15
N LEU A 418 -5.99 30.73 4.65
CA LEU A 418 -7.31 30.57 4.05
C LEU A 418 -8.16 31.86 4.18
N MET A 419 -8.07 32.57 5.31
CA MET A 419 -8.75 33.87 5.53
C MET A 419 -8.28 34.93 4.54
N ASP A 420 -6.98 34.99 4.28
CA ASP A 420 -6.38 35.97 3.37
C ASP A 420 -6.72 35.68 1.89
N ASN A 421 -7.25 34.48 1.60
CA ASN A 421 -7.53 34.02 0.23
C ASN A 421 -8.98 33.55 0.00
N LYS A 422 -9.94 34.07 0.78
CA LYS A 422 -11.36 33.69 0.68
C LYS A 422 -11.92 33.77 -0.73
N ASP A 423 -11.57 34.78 -1.50
CA ASP A 423 -12.12 34.96 -2.85
C ASP A 423 -11.63 33.89 -3.82
N VAL A 424 -10.41 33.37 -3.63
CA VAL A 424 -9.88 32.25 -4.43
C VAL A 424 -10.61 30.97 -4.06
N LEU A 425 -10.82 30.74 -2.76
CA LEU A 425 -11.56 29.58 -2.26
C LEU A 425 -13.01 29.60 -2.79
N GLU A 426 -13.67 30.77 -2.81
CA GLU A 426 -15.02 30.89 -3.37
C GLU A 426 -15.04 30.59 -4.88
N LYS A 427 -14.11 31.15 -5.68
CA LYS A 427 -14.00 30.90 -7.12
C LYS A 427 -13.77 29.41 -7.41
N LEU A 428 -12.86 28.76 -6.65
CA LEU A 428 -12.60 27.34 -6.77
C LEU A 428 -13.81 26.50 -6.39
N ALA A 429 -14.51 26.85 -5.30
CA ALA A 429 -15.69 26.12 -4.84
C ALA A 429 -16.84 26.21 -5.84
N VAL A 430 -17.13 27.40 -6.38
CA VAL A 430 -18.14 27.57 -7.44
C VAL A 430 -17.78 26.73 -8.66
N ALA A 431 -16.53 26.82 -9.15
CA ALA A 431 -16.09 26.03 -10.29
C ALA A 431 -16.18 24.52 -10.02
N LEU A 432 -15.88 24.08 -8.79
CA LEU A 432 -15.95 22.69 -8.39
C LEU A 432 -17.41 22.19 -8.29
N VAL A 433 -18.33 23.02 -7.80
CA VAL A 433 -19.75 22.67 -7.78
C VAL A 433 -20.32 22.56 -9.19
N GLU A 434 -19.94 23.45 -10.12
CA GLU A 434 -20.39 23.43 -11.51
C GLU A 434 -19.85 22.21 -12.29
N LYS A 435 -18.55 21.95 -12.18
CA LYS A 435 -17.87 20.93 -12.97
C LYS A 435 -17.81 19.55 -12.32
N LYS A 436 -18.12 19.48 -11.01
CA LYS A 436 -17.99 18.30 -10.12
C LYS A 436 -16.57 17.84 -9.89
N GLU A 437 -15.64 18.13 -10.80
CA GLU A 437 -14.23 17.80 -10.71
C GLU A 437 -13.38 18.90 -11.36
N LEU A 438 -12.24 19.21 -10.78
CA LEU A 438 -11.24 20.15 -11.30
C LEU A 438 -9.88 19.46 -11.35
N SER A 439 -9.28 19.41 -12.55
CA SER A 439 -7.89 18.96 -12.72
C SER A 439 -6.89 19.96 -12.13
N ASN A 440 -5.66 19.53 -11.86
CA ASN A 440 -4.59 20.41 -11.38
C ASN A 440 -4.43 21.64 -12.28
N SER A 441 -4.35 21.46 -13.59
CA SER A 441 -4.21 22.58 -14.54
C SER A 441 -5.31 23.62 -14.41
N LYS A 442 -6.56 23.19 -14.13
CA LYS A 442 -7.68 24.08 -13.92
C LYS A 442 -7.64 24.78 -12.57
N ILE A 443 -7.25 24.07 -11.50
CA ILE A 443 -7.04 24.65 -10.16
C ILE A 443 -5.98 25.73 -10.25
N VAL A 444 -4.81 25.42 -10.82
CA VAL A 444 -3.72 26.39 -11.04
C VAL A 444 -4.20 27.62 -11.81
N SER A 445 -4.90 27.42 -12.93
CA SER A 445 -5.40 28.54 -13.74
C SER A 445 -6.34 29.49 -12.98
N ILE A 446 -7.18 28.98 -12.08
CA ILE A 446 -8.08 29.80 -11.26
C ILE A 446 -7.31 30.57 -10.20
N ILE A 447 -6.28 29.95 -9.59
CA ILE A 447 -5.45 30.59 -8.56
C ILE A 447 -4.57 31.69 -9.16
N GLU A 448 -3.93 31.42 -10.29
CA GLU A 448 -2.97 32.34 -10.94
C GLU A 448 -3.65 33.53 -11.64
N ASN A 449 -4.86 33.36 -12.16
CA ASN A 449 -5.63 34.49 -12.75
C ASN A 449 -5.98 35.59 -11.74
N LYS A 450 -5.85 35.34 -10.43
CA LYS A 450 -5.96 36.36 -9.39
C LYS A 450 -4.67 37.19 -9.21
N ARG A 451 -3.51 36.64 -9.59
CA ARG A 451 -2.21 37.34 -9.47
C ARG A 451 -1.98 38.34 -10.61
N SER A 452 -2.87 38.39 -11.59
CA SER A 452 -2.80 39.26 -12.75
C SER A 452 -3.75 40.48 -12.67
N ASP A 453 -4.65 40.51 -11.69
CA ASP A 453 -5.54 41.65 -11.35
C ASP A 453 -5.08 42.27 -10.00
#